data_dc2aa49d92c0c722949ad60119213195
#
_entry.id   dc2aa49d92c0c722949ad60119213195
#
_cell.length_a   1.000
_cell.length_b   1.000
_cell.length_c   1.000
_cell.angle_alpha   90.00
_cell.angle_beta   90.00
_cell.angle_gamma   90.00
#
_symmetry.space_group_name_H-M   'P 1'
#
loop_
_entity.id
_entity.type
_entity.pdbx_description
1 polymer ?
#
loop_
_entity_poly.entity_id
_entity_poly.type
_entity_poly.pdbx_seq_one_letter_code
_entity_poly.pdbx_strand_id
1 'polypeptide(L)'
;MTAHLGNRLRNALCAATALLGSAGIADAKTVVHVMHQGDPGWVKAYGDVAKRFEDANPDVDIELIYAPHDAYNEKFSAAVMAKQLPDVMELDAPFLANYVWSGYLQPIKPLVDKDVLDDMTGSNIAQGTYPIDKDLYAIGLTDSSVVLYGNKKYLEAIGARIPKSVDDAWTREEFEGYLEKLSKLEGVKWPIDTFRGYGIKTEWITYAYGPLLESAGCDLIDRKAWKASGTLDSEACVKALTMMQTWVKNGWVVPTSSGTNQFYAEGQPAALAMGGHWFYAEAAAAMKDNVVVMPLPKIGEKGVSPNGTWIWGISATSENPEAAGKFLSFLLKDKEYRDYAKTQSAYPGLKSFAAESPLYAEGGPLAIAFEQASKSAVACPPHPAYPTITSAFMQAVDKIFNGDDAQEALTAAARKIDQDIEDNAGYPPFDEQQ
;
A
#
# COMPACT_ATOMS: atom_id res chain seq x y z
N MET A 1 -48.32 -18.49 -81.03
CA MET A 1 -47.98 -17.31 -81.86
C MET A 1 -46.62 -16.86 -81.32
N THR A 2 -45.55 -17.30 -81.97
CA THR A 2 -44.68 -16.56 -82.92
C THR A 2 -43.98 -15.40 -82.24
N ALA A 3 -42.69 -15.21 -82.26
CA ALA A 3 -41.55 -15.76 -82.99
C ALA A 3 -40.35 -14.96 -82.47
N HIS A 4 -39.24 -15.56 -82.26
CA HIS A 4 -37.99 -15.42 -83.00
C HIS A 4 -37.31 -14.05 -83.11
N LEU A 5 -36.07 -14.08 -82.83
CA LEU A 5 -34.83 -13.52 -83.39
C LEU A 5 -34.03 -12.85 -82.24
N GLY A 6 -32.78 -13.07 -82.04
CA GLY A 6 -31.72 -13.65 -82.87
C GLY A 6 -30.41 -12.91 -82.52
N ASN A 7 -29.50 -13.62 -82.10
CA ASN A 7 -28.06 -13.67 -82.31
C ASN A 7 -27.19 -12.43 -82.68
N ARG A 8 -26.01 -12.47 -82.05
CA ARG A 8 -24.69 -11.91 -82.44
C ARG A 8 -24.31 -10.58 -81.77
N LEU A 9 -23.28 -10.50 -81.01
CA LEU A 9 -21.89 -10.31 -81.41
C LEU A 9 -20.96 -10.11 -80.23
N ARG A 10 -19.91 -10.90 -80.19
CA ARG A 10 -18.48 -10.58 -80.21
C ARG A 10 -17.86 -9.89 -78.99
N ASN A 11 -17.06 -10.68 -78.40
CA ASN A 11 -15.74 -10.38 -77.76
C ASN A 11 -15.26 -8.94 -77.80
N ALA A 12 -15.10 -8.35 -76.55
CA ALA A 12 -14.07 -7.36 -76.23
C ALA A 12 -13.43 -7.77 -74.92
N LEU A 13 -12.23 -8.31 -75.08
CA LEU A 13 -11.29 -8.54 -73.96
C LEU A 13 -10.82 -7.17 -73.45
N CYS A 14 -11.28 -6.74 -72.29
CA CYS A 14 -10.63 -5.66 -71.51
C CYS A 14 -9.98 -6.28 -70.33
N ALA A 15 -8.64 -6.36 -70.36
CA ALA A 15 -7.81 -6.66 -69.25
C ALA A 15 -8.00 -5.54 -68.22
N ALA A 16 -8.78 -5.79 -67.12
CA ALA A 16 -8.78 -5.00 -65.95
C ALA A 16 -7.64 -5.53 -65.02
N THR A 17 -6.54 -4.83 -65.06
CA THR A 17 -5.44 -5.01 -64.09
C THR A 17 -6.02 -4.72 -62.72
N ALA A 18 -6.30 -5.76 -61.94
CA ALA A 18 -6.62 -5.62 -60.52
C ALA A 18 -5.36 -5.16 -59.81
N LEU A 19 -5.27 -3.87 -59.53
CA LEU A 19 -4.44 -3.32 -58.46
C LEU A 19 -5.03 -3.84 -57.14
N LEU A 20 -4.57 -5.01 -56.70
CA LEU A 20 -4.65 -5.41 -55.32
C LEU A 20 -3.77 -4.43 -54.53
N GLY A 21 -4.37 -3.31 -54.14
CA GLY A 21 -3.84 -2.53 -53.07
C GLY A 21 -3.81 -3.45 -51.85
N SER A 22 -2.61 -3.80 -51.37
CA SER A 22 -2.39 -4.29 -50.04
C SER A 22 -2.85 -3.19 -49.07
N ALA A 23 -4.17 -3.20 -48.79
CA ALA A 23 -4.61 -2.56 -47.54
C ALA A 23 -3.87 -3.30 -46.46
N GLY A 24 -2.83 -2.68 -45.93
CA GLY A 24 -2.19 -3.14 -44.69
C GLY A 24 -3.33 -3.30 -43.68
N ILE A 25 -3.56 -4.53 -43.29
CA ILE A 25 -4.32 -4.79 -42.05
C ILE A 25 -3.52 -4.03 -41.01
N ALA A 26 -4.01 -2.88 -40.58
CA ALA A 26 -3.51 -2.28 -39.34
C ALA A 26 -3.82 -3.34 -38.29
N ASP A 27 -2.79 -4.06 -37.82
CA ASP A 27 -2.94 -4.95 -36.69
C ASP A 27 -3.59 -4.12 -35.58
N ALA A 28 -4.68 -4.64 -35.01
CA ALA A 28 -5.30 -4.01 -33.88
C ALA A 28 -4.24 -3.94 -32.77
N LYS A 29 -4.05 -2.76 -32.18
CA LYS A 29 -3.08 -2.60 -31.10
C LYS A 29 -3.41 -3.51 -29.94
N THR A 30 -2.39 -4.00 -29.28
CA THR A 30 -2.52 -4.70 -28.01
C THR A 30 -2.97 -3.70 -26.94
N VAL A 31 -4.11 -3.95 -26.31
CA VAL A 31 -4.59 -3.11 -25.19
C VAL A 31 -4.18 -3.74 -23.87
N VAL A 32 -3.54 -2.96 -23.00
CA VAL A 32 -3.18 -3.36 -21.64
C VAL A 32 -3.99 -2.52 -20.65
N HIS A 33 -4.86 -3.16 -19.90
CA HIS A 33 -5.66 -2.52 -18.87
C HIS A 33 -4.86 -2.44 -17.55
N VAL A 34 -4.74 -1.24 -16.99
CA VAL A 34 -3.92 -0.98 -15.79
C VAL A 34 -4.78 -0.34 -14.72
N MET A 35 -5.05 -1.07 -13.63
CA MET A 35 -5.81 -0.54 -12.50
C MET A 35 -4.86 0.04 -11.45
N HIS A 36 -5.12 1.29 -11.06
CA HIS A 36 -4.31 2.03 -10.10
C HIS A 36 -5.15 2.88 -9.14
N GLN A 37 -4.55 3.27 -8.04
CA GLN A 37 -5.09 4.25 -7.10
C GLN A 37 -4.21 5.52 -7.10
N GLY A 38 -4.54 6.50 -6.27
CA GLY A 38 -3.74 7.69 -6.02
C GLY A 38 -4.56 8.97 -5.97
N ASP A 39 -3.92 10.02 -5.53
CA ASP A 39 -4.44 11.38 -5.65
C ASP A 39 -4.31 11.93 -7.08
N PRO A 40 -4.86 13.12 -7.39
CA PRO A 40 -4.80 13.68 -8.74
C PRO A 40 -3.38 13.83 -9.33
N GLY A 41 -2.37 14.00 -8.49
CA GLY A 41 -0.98 14.10 -8.93
C GLY A 41 -0.43 12.74 -9.41
N TRP A 42 -0.69 11.67 -8.66
CA TRP A 42 -0.34 10.31 -9.06
C TRP A 42 -1.10 9.87 -10.30
N VAL A 43 -2.41 10.17 -10.38
CA VAL A 43 -3.23 9.88 -11.57
C VAL A 43 -2.61 10.53 -12.82
N LYS A 44 -2.16 11.79 -12.69
CA LYS A 44 -1.48 12.48 -13.78
C LYS A 44 -0.15 11.82 -14.13
N ALA A 45 0.66 11.46 -13.13
CA ALA A 45 1.96 10.81 -13.36
C ALA A 45 1.81 9.47 -14.08
N TYR A 46 0.81 8.66 -13.73
CA TYR A 46 0.49 7.41 -14.45
C TYR A 46 0.05 7.69 -15.89
N GLY A 47 -0.78 8.70 -16.14
CA GLY A 47 -1.16 9.09 -17.50
C GLY A 47 0.02 9.54 -18.36
N ASP A 48 0.92 10.31 -17.77
CA ASP A 48 2.13 10.78 -18.48
C ASP A 48 3.09 9.63 -18.82
N VAL A 49 3.28 8.66 -17.93
CA VAL A 49 4.15 7.51 -18.21
C VAL A 49 3.52 6.54 -19.19
N ALA A 50 2.20 6.31 -19.11
CA ALA A 50 1.46 5.50 -20.10
C ALA A 50 1.67 6.06 -21.50
N LYS A 51 1.49 7.38 -21.66
CA LYS A 51 1.73 8.04 -22.94
C LYS A 51 3.16 7.87 -23.46
N ARG A 52 4.18 8.04 -22.61
CA ARG A 52 5.58 7.82 -23.01
C ARG A 52 5.86 6.38 -23.41
N PHE A 53 5.20 5.43 -22.74
CA PHE A 53 5.29 4.02 -23.11
C PHE A 53 4.69 3.75 -24.48
N GLU A 54 3.50 4.30 -24.76
CA GLU A 54 2.83 4.18 -26.06
C GLU A 54 3.62 4.84 -27.20
N ASP A 55 4.22 6.01 -26.94
CA ASP A 55 5.09 6.69 -27.92
C ASP A 55 6.33 5.83 -28.27
N ALA A 56 6.81 5.01 -27.33
CA ALA A 56 7.92 4.07 -27.53
C ALA A 56 7.49 2.70 -28.08
N ASN A 57 6.21 2.34 -27.92
CA ASN A 57 5.61 1.05 -28.31
C ASN A 57 4.30 1.29 -29.07
N PRO A 58 4.34 1.73 -30.34
CA PRO A 58 3.15 2.18 -31.06
C PRO A 58 2.11 1.09 -31.36
N ASP A 59 2.46 -0.17 -31.11
CA ASP A 59 1.61 -1.36 -31.22
C ASP A 59 0.86 -1.68 -29.92
N VAL A 60 1.08 -0.91 -28.85
CA VAL A 60 0.42 -1.10 -27.54
C VAL A 60 -0.33 0.18 -27.15
N ASP A 61 -1.53 0.02 -26.59
CA ASP A 61 -2.29 1.08 -25.92
C ASP A 61 -2.46 0.72 -24.44
N ILE A 62 -2.33 1.72 -23.55
CA ILE A 62 -2.51 1.57 -22.11
C ILE A 62 -3.84 2.19 -21.69
N GLU A 63 -4.76 1.37 -21.21
CA GLU A 63 -6.03 1.85 -20.64
C GLU A 63 -5.96 1.90 -19.12
N LEU A 64 -5.88 3.11 -18.56
CA LEU A 64 -5.81 3.34 -17.12
C LEU A 64 -7.20 3.26 -16.48
N ILE A 65 -7.33 2.47 -15.44
CA ILE A 65 -8.54 2.25 -14.64
C ILE A 65 -8.32 2.82 -13.25
N TYR A 66 -8.71 4.06 -13.04
CA TYR A 66 -8.57 4.72 -11.74
C TYR A 66 -9.60 4.23 -10.73
N ALA A 67 -9.16 4.01 -9.48
CA ALA A 67 -10.02 3.85 -8.31
C ALA A 67 -9.50 4.74 -7.16
N PRO A 68 -10.39 5.50 -6.47
CA PRO A 68 -9.99 6.18 -5.23
C PRO A 68 -9.46 5.18 -4.22
N HIS A 69 -8.49 5.60 -3.41
CA HIS A 69 -7.82 4.75 -2.42
C HIS A 69 -8.82 4.01 -1.49
N ASP A 70 -9.83 4.72 -0.98
CA ASP A 70 -10.86 4.17 -0.07
C ASP A 70 -11.90 3.27 -0.76
N ALA A 71 -11.98 3.29 -2.09
CA ALA A 71 -12.87 2.47 -2.91
C ALA A 71 -12.11 1.40 -3.73
N TYR A 72 -10.79 1.31 -3.60
CA TYR A 72 -9.97 0.42 -4.42
C TYR A 72 -10.35 -1.05 -4.24
N ASN A 73 -10.43 -1.52 -2.99
CA ASN A 73 -10.76 -2.92 -2.69
C ASN A 73 -12.18 -3.31 -3.14
N GLU A 74 -13.14 -2.38 -3.08
CA GLU A 74 -14.50 -2.62 -3.59
C GLU A 74 -14.49 -2.78 -5.11
N LYS A 75 -13.76 -1.91 -5.82
CA LYS A 75 -13.62 -1.96 -7.27
C LYS A 75 -12.87 -3.21 -7.72
N PHE A 76 -11.81 -3.57 -7.04
CA PHE A 76 -11.08 -4.82 -7.27
C PHE A 76 -12.01 -6.04 -7.10
N SER A 77 -12.75 -6.11 -6.00
CA SER A 77 -13.70 -7.20 -5.74
C SER A 77 -14.80 -7.29 -6.81
N ALA A 78 -15.28 -6.15 -7.31
CA ALA A 78 -16.24 -6.12 -8.41
C ALA A 78 -15.64 -6.68 -9.71
N ALA A 79 -14.39 -6.35 -10.02
CA ALA A 79 -13.68 -6.89 -11.20
C ALA A 79 -13.47 -8.42 -11.08
N VAL A 80 -13.15 -8.92 -9.88
CA VAL A 80 -13.08 -10.36 -9.59
C VAL A 80 -14.41 -11.05 -9.86
N MET A 81 -15.51 -10.52 -9.31
CA MET A 81 -16.85 -11.11 -9.50
C MET A 81 -17.31 -11.09 -10.96
N ALA A 82 -16.93 -10.06 -11.70
CA ALA A 82 -17.22 -9.93 -13.11
C ALA A 82 -16.31 -10.83 -13.98
N LYS A 83 -15.26 -11.43 -13.42
CA LYS A 83 -14.19 -12.14 -14.16
C LYS A 83 -13.49 -11.24 -15.19
N GLN A 84 -13.29 -9.97 -14.82
CA GLN A 84 -12.72 -8.92 -15.67
C GLN A 84 -11.59 -8.22 -14.90
N LEU A 85 -10.64 -9.02 -14.37
CA LEU A 85 -9.43 -8.45 -13.79
C LEU A 85 -8.63 -7.72 -14.87
N PRO A 86 -8.10 -6.52 -14.60
CA PRO A 86 -7.20 -5.84 -15.51
C PRO A 86 -5.88 -6.62 -15.66
N ASP A 87 -5.12 -6.33 -16.74
CA ASP A 87 -3.84 -7.00 -16.99
C ASP A 87 -2.80 -6.69 -15.93
N VAL A 88 -2.72 -5.43 -15.50
CA VAL A 88 -1.82 -4.93 -14.46
C VAL A 88 -2.64 -4.32 -13.34
N MET A 89 -2.30 -4.64 -12.11
CA MET A 89 -2.99 -4.13 -10.93
C MET A 89 -1.99 -3.59 -9.91
N GLU A 90 -2.23 -2.37 -9.45
CA GLU A 90 -1.63 -1.89 -8.22
C GLU A 90 -2.38 -2.54 -7.06
N LEU A 91 -1.68 -3.11 -6.10
CA LEU A 91 -2.30 -3.81 -4.96
C LEU A 91 -1.60 -3.45 -3.66
N ASP A 92 -2.34 -3.44 -2.58
CA ASP A 92 -1.77 -3.26 -1.25
C ASP A 92 -1.08 -4.57 -0.83
N ALA A 93 0.24 -4.50 -0.59
CA ALA A 93 1.09 -5.67 -0.37
C ALA A 93 0.60 -6.66 0.69
N PRO A 94 -0.04 -6.25 1.81
CA PRO A 94 -0.59 -7.20 2.78
C PRO A 94 -1.61 -8.19 2.19
N PHE A 95 -2.29 -7.83 1.10
CA PHE A 95 -3.27 -8.68 0.43
C PHE A 95 -2.65 -9.67 -0.58
N LEU A 96 -1.34 -9.58 -0.86
CA LEU A 96 -0.68 -10.41 -1.86
C LEU A 96 -0.98 -11.90 -1.66
N ALA A 97 -0.84 -12.41 -0.43
CA ALA A 97 -1.03 -13.83 -0.15
C ALA A 97 -2.44 -14.31 -0.48
N ASN A 98 -3.46 -13.48 -0.20
CA ASN A 98 -4.84 -13.79 -0.58
C ASN A 98 -5.03 -13.80 -2.10
N TYR A 99 -4.46 -12.82 -2.80
CA TYR A 99 -4.64 -12.69 -4.26
C TYR A 99 -3.92 -13.81 -5.02
N VAL A 100 -2.73 -14.22 -4.56
CA VAL A 100 -2.02 -15.37 -5.14
C VAL A 100 -2.77 -16.67 -4.87
N TRP A 101 -3.19 -16.90 -3.61
CA TRP A 101 -3.97 -18.08 -3.22
C TRP A 101 -5.28 -18.20 -4.00
N SER A 102 -5.93 -17.07 -4.29
CA SER A 102 -7.17 -17.02 -5.08
C SER A 102 -6.96 -17.16 -6.59
N GLY A 103 -5.71 -17.31 -7.06
CA GLY A 103 -5.39 -17.45 -8.48
C GLY A 103 -5.56 -16.17 -9.30
N TYR A 104 -5.47 -14.99 -8.66
CA TYR A 104 -5.65 -13.70 -9.36
C TYR A 104 -4.35 -13.18 -9.98
N LEU A 105 -3.20 -13.61 -9.47
CA LEU A 105 -1.87 -13.15 -9.90
C LEU A 105 -1.07 -14.29 -10.52
N GLN A 106 -0.17 -13.95 -11.43
CA GLN A 106 0.84 -14.86 -11.97
C GLN A 106 2.26 -14.41 -11.59
N PRO A 107 3.24 -15.33 -11.57
CA PRO A 107 4.64 -14.98 -11.32
C PRO A 107 5.16 -13.96 -12.34
N ILE A 108 5.84 -12.89 -11.85
CA ILE A 108 6.32 -11.79 -12.71
C ILE A 108 7.76 -11.96 -13.19
N LYS A 109 8.55 -12.88 -12.59
CA LYS A 109 9.97 -13.07 -12.96
C LYS A 109 10.20 -13.31 -14.46
N PRO A 110 9.37 -14.09 -15.19
CA PRO A 110 9.57 -14.27 -16.63
C PRO A 110 9.14 -13.08 -17.48
N LEU A 111 8.41 -12.11 -16.93
CA LEU A 111 7.72 -11.04 -17.65
C LEU A 111 8.38 -9.68 -17.48
N VAL A 112 9.02 -9.44 -16.32
CA VAL A 112 9.67 -8.17 -15.96
C VAL A 112 11.16 -8.26 -16.27
N ASP A 113 11.72 -7.15 -16.73
CA ASP A 113 13.14 -7.05 -17.08
C ASP A 113 14.05 -7.43 -15.90
N LYS A 114 15.08 -8.23 -16.18
CA LYS A 114 15.98 -8.74 -15.16
C LYS A 114 16.68 -7.62 -14.37
N ASP A 115 17.07 -6.53 -15.01
CA ASP A 115 17.73 -5.41 -14.34
C ASP A 115 16.82 -4.71 -13.32
N VAL A 116 15.49 -4.67 -13.58
CA VAL A 116 14.49 -4.18 -12.62
C VAL A 116 14.37 -5.15 -11.43
N LEU A 117 14.32 -6.46 -11.70
CA LEU A 117 14.28 -7.47 -10.64
C LEU A 117 15.54 -7.45 -9.76
N ASP A 118 16.71 -7.29 -10.37
CA ASP A 118 17.99 -7.21 -9.65
C ASP A 118 18.13 -5.92 -8.80
N ASP A 119 17.38 -4.88 -9.16
CA ASP A 119 17.36 -3.58 -8.47
C ASP A 119 16.44 -3.56 -7.24
N MET A 120 15.57 -4.56 -7.06
CA MET A 120 14.67 -4.63 -5.89
C MET A 120 15.45 -4.63 -4.57
N THR A 121 14.91 -3.91 -3.56
CA THR A 121 15.38 -4.04 -2.17
C THR A 121 14.93 -5.38 -1.58
N GLY A 122 15.60 -5.83 -0.51
CA GLY A 122 15.19 -7.05 0.19
C GLY A 122 13.76 -6.99 0.73
N SER A 123 13.33 -5.80 1.17
CA SER A 123 11.97 -5.57 1.63
C SER A 123 10.95 -5.71 0.50
N ASN A 124 11.21 -5.10 -0.65
CA ASN A 124 10.32 -5.19 -1.82
C ASN A 124 10.19 -6.64 -2.31
N ILE A 125 11.33 -7.39 -2.36
CA ILE A 125 11.30 -8.83 -2.67
C ILE A 125 10.42 -9.59 -1.66
N ALA A 126 10.58 -9.33 -0.37
CA ALA A 126 9.80 -10.03 0.67
C ALA A 126 8.30 -9.76 0.54
N GLN A 127 7.90 -8.51 0.25
CA GLN A 127 6.50 -8.13 0.07
C GLN A 127 5.88 -8.70 -1.20
N GLY A 128 6.65 -8.80 -2.29
CA GLY A 128 6.18 -9.32 -3.57
C GLY A 128 6.22 -10.85 -3.69
N THR A 129 6.81 -11.55 -2.71
CA THR A 129 7.01 -13.01 -2.74
C THR A 129 5.91 -13.73 -1.96
N TYR A 130 5.25 -14.68 -2.60
CA TYR A 130 4.30 -15.54 -1.91
C TYR A 130 5.04 -16.56 -1.03
N PRO A 131 4.67 -16.69 0.26
CA PRO A 131 5.49 -17.48 1.19
C PRO A 131 5.41 -19.00 0.99
N ILE A 132 4.44 -19.51 0.24
CA ILE A 132 4.26 -20.96 0.02
C ILE A 132 5.16 -21.45 -1.09
N ASP A 133 5.03 -20.94 -2.32
CA ASP A 133 5.79 -21.38 -3.49
C ASP A 133 7.14 -20.64 -3.67
N LYS A 134 7.35 -19.55 -2.93
CA LYS A 134 8.54 -18.69 -3.02
C LYS A 134 8.72 -17.96 -4.35
N ASP A 135 7.68 -17.88 -5.16
CA ASP A 135 7.71 -17.09 -6.38
C ASP A 135 7.36 -15.62 -6.13
N LEU A 136 7.85 -14.77 -7.03
CA LEU A 136 7.63 -13.33 -7.01
C LEU A 136 6.43 -12.98 -7.88
N TYR A 137 5.42 -12.35 -7.30
CA TYR A 137 4.15 -12.02 -7.95
C TYR A 137 3.94 -10.52 -8.13
N ALA A 138 4.70 -9.70 -7.42
CA ALA A 138 4.55 -8.25 -7.51
C ALA A 138 5.86 -7.51 -7.22
N ILE A 139 5.92 -6.25 -7.67
CA ILE A 139 7.06 -5.35 -7.51
C ILE A 139 6.58 -3.91 -7.37
N GLY A 140 7.27 -3.09 -6.57
CA GLY A 140 6.97 -1.67 -6.41
C GLY A 140 8.18 -0.77 -6.64
N LEU A 141 7.96 0.47 -7.11
CA LEU A 141 8.96 1.53 -7.08
C LEU A 141 9.26 1.93 -5.64
N THR A 142 8.23 1.91 -4.82
CA THR A 142 8.25 2.42 -3.45
C THR A 142 8.09 1.29 -2.43
N ASP A 143 8.48 1.60 -1.22
CA ASP A 143 8.20 0.87 0.00
C ASP A 143 7.53 1.83 0.99
N SER A 144 7.36 1.47 2.25
CA SER A 144 6.76 2.36 3.22
C SER A 144 7.31 2.19 4.64
N SER A 145 7.11 3.22 5.44
CA SER A 145 7.42 3.24 6.87
C SER A 145 6.54 4.28 7.56
N VAL A 146 6.13 4.00 8.78
CA VAL A 146 5.47 4.96 9.68
C VAL A 146 6.48 5.47 10.69
N VAL A 147 6.46 6.77 10.92
CA VAL A 147 7.33 7.46 11.88
C VAL A 147 6.51 8.35 12.81
N LEU A 148 7.14 8.86 13.85
CA LEU A 148 6.56 9.87 14.72
C LEU A 148 7.03 11.26 14.26
N TYR A 149 6.10 12.06 13.76
CA TYR A 149 6.34 13.48 13.50
C TYR A 149 6.11 14.30 14.76
N GLY A 150 6.91 15.34 14.96
CA GLY A 150 6.77 16.26 16.08
C GLY A 150 6.85 17.73 15.66
N ASN A 151 6.01 18.56 16.28
CA ASN A 151 6.14 20.00 16.21
C ASN A 151 7.25 20.45 17.16
N LYS A 152 8.37 20.89 16.58
CA LYS A 152 9.59 21.24 17.31
C LYS A 152 9.33 22.27 18.40
N LYS A 153 8.57 23.32 18.09
CA LYS A 153 8.22 24.38 19.03
C LYS A 153 7.49 23.84 20.26
N TYR A 154 6.53 22.93 20.07
CA TYR A 154 5.78 22.33 21.18
C TYR A 154 6.64 21.38 21.99
N LEU A 155 7.49 20.59 21.34
CA LEU A 155 8.43 19.69 22.01
C LEU A 155 9.44 20.45 22.87
N GLU A 156 10.01 21.54 22.35
CA GLU A 156 10.93 22.42 23.09
C GLU A 156 10.22 23.06 24.29
N ALA A 157 8.96 23.51 24.13
CA ALA A 157 8.20 24.14 25.21
C ALA A 157 7.94 23.21 26.40
N ILE A 158 7.82 21.89 26.18
CA ILE A 158 7.65 20.91 27.26
C ILE A 158 8.96 20.27 27.73
N GLY A 159 10.10 20.66 27.14
CA GLY A 159 11.41 20.09 27.43
C GLY A 159 11.56 18.63 27.01
N ALA A 160 10.89 18.23 25.92
CA ALA A 160 11.05 16.89 25.38
C ALA A 160 12.39 16.73 24.65
N ARG A 161 13.07 15.62 24.87
CA ARG A 161 14.22 15.25 24.04
C ARG A 161 13.77 14.83 22.66
N ILE A 162 14.56 15.06 21.63
CA ILE A 162 14.29 14.62 20.26
C ILE A 162 15.22 13.44 19.97
N PRO A 163 14.70 12.21 19.82
CA PRO A 163 15.48 11.03 19.47
C PRO A 163 16.26 11.21 18.18
N LYS A 164 17.51 10.74 18.14
CA LYS A 164 18.42 10.88 16.98
C LYS A 164 18.66 9.56 16.25
N SER A 165 18.20 8.44 16.80
CA SER A 165 18.30 7.11 16.24
C SER A 165 17.14 6.23 16.71
N VAL A 166 16.96 5.09 16.08
CA VAL A 166 15.94 4.09 16.48
C VAL A 166 16.22 3.55 17.88
N ASP A 167 17.50 3.36 18.23
CA ASP A 167 17.90 2.87 19.55
C ASP A 167 17.59 3.88 20.67
N ASP A 168 17.57 5.18 20.32
CA ASP A 168 17.22 6.31 21.19
C ASP A 168 15.73 6.65 21.20
N ALA A 169 14.85 5.83 20.61
CA ALA A 169 13.41 6.05 20.61
C ALA A 169 12.85 6.26 22.02
N TRP A 170 11.80 7.07 22.15
CA TRP A 170 11.13 7.26 23.43
C TRP A 170 10.63 5.92 23.99
N THR A 171 10.77 5.73 25.29
CA THR A 171 10.06 4.66 25.98
C THR A 171 8.58 4.98 26.08
N ARG A 172 7.76 4.00 26.44
CA ARG A 172 6.33 4.20 26.67
C ARG A 172 6.08 5.29 27.70
N GLU A 173 6.80 5.25 28.81
CA GLU A 173 6.66 6.19 29.92
C GLU A 173 7.02 7.63 29.49
N GLU A 174 8.08 7.80 28.71
CA GLU A 174 8.43 9.09 28.14
C GLU A 174 7.34 9.60 27.19
N PHE A 175 6.88 8.73 26.30
CA PHE A 175 5.85 9.06 25.31
C PHE A 175 4.54 9.49 25.99
N GLU A 176 4.00 8.69 26.91
CA GLU A 176 2.80 9.02 27.64
C GLU A 176 2.98 10.28 28.52
N GLY A 177 4.15 10.45 29.15
CA GLY A 177 4.48 11.65 29.91
C GLY A 177 4.53 12.91 29.02
N TYR A 178 4.99 12.81 27.77
CA TYR A 178 4.94 13.90 26.82
C TYR A 178 3.52 14.17 26.31
N LEU A 179 2.72 13.15 26.05
CA LEU A 179 1.30 13.34 25.71
C LEU A 179 0.57 14.10 26.80
N GLU A 180 0.79 13.75 28.06
CA GLU A 180 0.20 14.46 29.21
C GLU A 180 0.65 15.91 29.29
N LYS A 181 1.94 16.22 29.11
CA LYS A 181 2.45 17.59 29.12
C LYS A 181 1.89 18.41 27.94
N LEU A 182 1.84 17.81 26.73
CA LEU A 182 1.30 18.43 25.55
C LEU A 182 -0.19 18.75 25.70
N SER A 183 -0.97 17.89 26.38
CA SER A 183 -2.40 18.13 26.61
C SER A 183 -2.69 19.35 27.48
N LYS A 184 -1.69 19.85 28.21
CA LYS A 184 -1.76 21.01 29.09
C LYS A 184 -1.12 22.28 28.48
N LEU A 185 -0.49 22.14 27.30
CA LEU A 185 0.25 23.24 26.67
C LEU A 185 -0.72 24.12 25.87
N GLU A 186 -0.63 25.43 26.09
CA GLU A 186 -1.40 26.41 25.32
C GLU A 186 -1.07 26.30 23.82
N GLY A 187 -2.09 26.32 22.98
CA GLY A 187 -2.00 26.18 21.53
C GLY A 187 -2.05 24.74 21.04
N VAL A 188 -1.93 23.73 21.90
CA VAL A 188 -2.12 22.33 21.57
C VAL A 188 -3.56 21.92 21.86
N LYS A 189 -4.30 21.54 20.84
CA LYS A 189 -5.66 21.01 21.02
C LYS A 189 -5.65 19.51 21.25
N TRP A 190 -4.77 18.81 20.55
CA TRP A 190 -4.55 17.38 20.71
C TRP A 190 -3.06 17.05 20.80
N PRO A 191 -2.62 16.27 21.78
CA PRO A 191 -1.26 15.77 21.86
C PRO A 191 -0.79 15.04 20.59
N ILE A 192 -1.64 14.19 19.99
CA ILE A 192 -1.25 13.37 18.84
C ILE A 192 -2.39 13.18 17.83
N ASP A 193 -2.02 13.24 16.56
CA ASP A 193 -2.82 12.74 15.44
C ASP A 193 -2.35 11.32 15.07
N THR A 194 -3.23 10.34 15.21
CA THR A 194 -2.98 8.96 14.79
C THR A 194 -3.77 8.61 13.52
N PHE A 195 -4.29 9.61 12.84
CA PHE A 195 -5.06 9.52 11.60
C PHE A 195 -6.28 8.58 11.69
N ARG A 196 -6.92 8.52 12.84
CA ARG A 196 -8.18 7.75 13.03
C ARG A 196 -9.29 8.16 12.06
N GLY A 197 -9.21 9.35 11.48
CA GLY A 197 -10.16 9.86 10.48
C GLY A 197 -10.23 9.02 9.20
N TYR A 198 -9.23 8.20 8.90
CA TYR A 198 -9.30 7.22 7.80
C TYR A 198 -10.31 6.10 8.07
N GLY A 199 -10.66 5.84 9.34
CA GLY A 199 -11.66 4.83 9.73
C GLY A 199 -11.29 3.41 9.35
N ILE A 200 -12.32 2.56 9.26
CA ILE A 200 -12.18 1.12 8.96
C ILE A 200 -12.33 0.80 7.45
N LYS A 201 -12.31 1.79 6.59
CA LYS A 201 -12.43 1.61 5.13
C LYS A 201 -11.09 1.42 4.45
N THR A 202 -10.02 1.80 5.12
CA THR A 202 -8.64 1.68 4.63
C THR A 202 -7.85 0.74 5.53
N GLU A 203 -6.70 0.29 5.08
CA GLU A 203 -5.80 -0.60 5.83
C GLU A 203 -5.09 0.10 7.02
N TRP A 204 -5.28 1.42 7.18
CA TRP A 204 -4.52 2.25 8.11
C TRP A 204 -4.47 1.74 9.55
N ILE A 205 -5.60 1.29 10.11
CA ILE A 205 -5.64 0.83 11.52
C ILE A 205 -4.75 -0.38 11.72
N THR A 206 -4.83 -1.38 10.85
CA THR A 206 -3.98 -2.58 10.95
C THR A 206 -2.54 -2.23 10.67
N TYR A 207 -2.28 -1.47 9.61
CA TYR A 207 -0.96 -1.08 9.18
C TYR A 207 -0.22 -0.23 10.24
N ALA A 208 -0.87 0.77 10.83
CA ALA A 208 -0.22 1.69 11.76
C ALA A 208 -0.24 1.22 13.23
N TYR A 209 -1.25 0.48 13.66
CA TYR A 209 -1.39 0.08 15.06
C TYR A 209 -0.90 -1.35 15.35
N GLY A 210 -0.91 -2.23 14.34
CA GLY A 210 -0.32 -3.57 14.46
C GLY A 210 1.12 -3.53 15.00
N PRO A 211 2.02 -2.70 14.47
CA PRO A 211 3.38 -2.55 14.97
C PRO A 211 3.48 -2.09 16.43
N LEU A 212 2.53 -1.31 16.93
CA LEU A 212 2.49 -0.94 18.35
C LEU A 212 2.17 -2.14 19.23
N LEU A 213 1.30 -3.05 18.76
CA LEU A 213 1.03 -4.32 19.43
C LEU A 213 2.28 -5.21 19.42
N GLU A 214 2.96 -5.32 18.30
CA GLU A 214 4.20 -6.08 18.20
C GLU A 214 5.31 -5.49 19.09
N SER A 215 5.39 -4.16 19.16
CA SER A 215 6.26 -3.49 20.13
C SER A 215 5.89 -3.85 21.58
N ALA A 216 4.60 -4.01 21.88
CA ALA A 216 4.11 -4.45 23.21
C ALA A 216 4.29 -5.94 23.48
N GLY A 217 4.80 -6.72 22.54
CA GLY A 217 5.05 -8.15 22.68
C GLY A 217 3.88 -9.06 22.30
N CYS A 218 2.97 -8.58 21.46
CA CYS A 218 1.88 -9.40 20.89
C CYS A 218 1.76 -9.21 19.38
N ASP A 219 0.91 -9.99 18.71
CA ASP A 219 0.69 -9.96 17.27
C ASP A 219 -0.80 -10.18 16.95
N LEU A 220 -1.19 -9.96 15.71
CA LEU A 220 -2.54 -10.19 15.20
C LEU A 220 -2.89 -11.69 15.13
N ILE A 221 -1.88 -12.55 14.96
CA ILE A 221 -2.00 -13.99 14.82
C ILE A 221 -0.67 -14.66 15.16
N ASP A 222 -0.69 -15.86 15.67
CA ASP A 222 0.51 -16.71 15.73
C ASP A 222 0.94 -17.08 14.31
N ARG A 223 2.06 -16.54 13.84
CA ARG A 223 2.56 -16.73 12.47
C ARG A 223 3.12 -18.12 12.20
N LYS A 224 3.14 -19.02 13.20
CA LYS A 224 3.55 -20.42 13.03
C LYS A 224 2.35 -21.36 13.01
N ALA A 225 1.45 -21.14 13.97
CA ALA A 225 0.24 -21.96 14.11
C ALA A 225 -0.92 -21.44 13.25
N TRP A 226 -0.81 -20.23 12.72
CA TRP A 226 -1.88 -19.51 12.04
C TRP A 226 -3.17 -19.49 12.85
N LYS A 227 -3.04 -19.11 14.12
CA LYS A 227 -4.12 -19.06 15.09
C LYS A 227 -4.15 -17.71 15.80
N ALA A 228 -5.30 -17.04 15.79
CA ALA A 228 -5.47 -15.74 16.41
C ALA A 228 -5.87 -15.84 17.90
N SER A 229 -6.68 -16.82 18.27
CA SER A 229 -7.05 -17.04 19.67
C SER A 229 -5.84 -17.44 20.53
N GLY A 230 -5.65 -16.72 21.64
CA GLY A 230 -4.46 -16.83 22.50
C GLY A 230 -3.32 -15.91 22.10
N THR A 231 -3.35 -15.31 20.90
CA THR A 231 -2.36 -14.33 20.41
C THR A 231 -2.95 -12.94 20.42
N LEU A 232 -3.96 -12.68 19.58
CA LEU A 232 -4.62 -11.38 19.47
C LEU A 232 -5.37 -10.98 20.75
N ASP A 233 -5.99 -11.94 21.44
CA ASP A 233 -6.70 -11.73 22.70
C ASP A 233 -5.84 -12.03 23.94
N SER A 234 -4.49 -12.08 23.78
CA SER A 234 -3.55 -12.22 24.89
C SER A 234 -3.55 -11.00 25.80
N GLU A 235 -3.09 -11.21 27.05
CA GLU A 235 -2.97 -10.14 28.04
C GLU A 235 -2.13 -8.96 27.51
N ALA A 236 -1.08 -9.21 26.71
CA ALA A 236 -0.23 -8.19 26.14
C ALA A 236 -1.00 -7.30 25.14
N CYS A 237 -1.76 -7.89 24.21
CA CYS A 237 -2.58 -7.14 23.26
C CYS A 237 -3.70 -6.36 23.96
N VAL A 238 -4.38 -6.98 24.92
CA VAL A 238 -5.44 -6.32 25.71
C VAL A 238 -4.88 -5.10 26.46
N LYS A 239 -3.71 -5.23 27.11
CA LYS A 239 -3.05 -4.11 27.77
C LYS A 239 -2.65 -3.00 26.79
N ALA A 240 -2.11 -3.35 25.64
CA ALA A 240 -1.71 -2.37 24.63
C ALA A 240 -2.92 -1.58 24.10
N LEU A 241 -4.01 -2.24 23.75
CA LEU A 241 -5.20 -1.54 23.25
C LEU A 241 -5.98 -0.80 24.35
N THR A 242 -5.97 -1.29 25.61
CA THR A 242 -6.52 -0.54 26.74
C THR A 242 -5.71 0.74 27.01
N MET A 243 -4.38 0.71 26.87
CA MET A 243 -3.53 1.87 26.92
C MET A 243 -3.92 2.90 25.84
N MET A 244 -4.04 2.46 24.58
CA MET A 244 -4.44 3.34 23.48
C MET A 244 -5.87 3.87 23.65
N GLN A 245 -6.80 3.06 24.16
CA GLN A 245 -8.15 3.49 24.55
C GLN A 245 -8.07 4.61 25.61
N THR A 246 -7.14 4.51 26.57
CA THR A 246 -6.93 5.54 27.58
C THR A 246 -6.47 6.86 26.96
N TRP A 247 -5.60 6.84 25.94
CA TRP A 247 -5.22 8.07 25.22
C TRP A 247 -6.45 8.73 24.57
N VAL A 248 -7.34 7.94 23.99
CA VAL A 248 -8.61 8.43 23.41
C VAL A 248 -9.53 9.01 24.48
N LYS A 249 -9.72 8.29 25.60
CA LYS A 249 -10.56 8.74 26.73
C LYS A 249 -10.05 10.04 27.38
N ASN A 250 -8.72 10.23 27.42
CA ASN A 250 -8.08 11.43 27.92
C ASN A 250 -8.18 12.63 26.94
N GLY A 251 -8.72 12.42 25.73
CA GLY A 251 -8.78 13.46 24.70
C GLY A 251 -7.41 13.79 24.09
N TRP A 252 -6.44 12.89 24.21
CA TRP A 252 -5.08 13.10 23.68
C TRP A 252 -4.99 12.85 22.17
N VAL A 253 -5.90 12.05 21.62
CA VAL A 253 -5.89 11.66 20.19
C VAL A 253 -6.91 12.49 19.43
N VAL A 254 -6.55 12.92 18.22
CA VAL A 254 -7.48 13.60 17.29
C VAL A 254 -8.69 12.70 17.05
N PRO A 255 -9.92 13.20 17.31
CA PRO A 255 -11.13 12.42 17.10
C PRO A 255 -11.46 12.26 15.61
N THR A 256 -12.13 11.19 15.24
CA THR A 256 -12.52 10.88 13.85
C THR A 256 -13.36 11.99 13.20
N SER A 257 -14.14 12.74 13.99
CA SER A 257 -14.96 13.87 13.52
C SER A 257 -14.18 15.12 13.11
N SER A 258 -12.88 15.20 13.43
CA SER A 258 -12.05 16.37 13.11
C SER A 258 -11.35 16.28 11.76
N GLY A 259 -11.58 15.20 11.02
CA GLY A 259 -10.86 14.91 9.77
C GLY A 259 -9.45 14.41 10.02
N THR A 260 -8.69 14.30 8.94
CA THR A 260 -7.29 13.88 8.94
C THR A 260 -6.33 15.08 8.90
N ASN A 261 -5.04 14.83 9.13
CA ASN A 261 -3.96 15.80 8.90
C ASN A 261 -3.97 17.00 9.85
N GLN A 262 -4.42 16.85 11.09
CA GLN A 262 -4.46 17.94 12.08
C GLN A 262 -3.07 18.41 12.52
N PHE A 263 -2.04 17.61 12.28
CA PHE A 263 -0.66 17.95 12.61
C PHE A 263 -0.11 19.13 11.81
N TYR A 264 -0.39 19.18 10.52
CA TYR A 264 0.05 20.28 9.63
C TYR A 264 -1.10 21.17 9.10
N ALA A 265 -2.31 20.98 9.61
CA ALA A 265 -3.43 21.86 9.33
C ALA A 265 -3.16 23.29 9.82
N GLU A 266 -3.94 24.25 9.36
CA GLU A 266 -3.87 25.65 9.83
C GLU A 266 -3.94 25.71 11.35
N GLY A 267 -3.01 26.43 11.95
CA GLY A 267 -2.88 26.53 13.41
C GLY A 267 -2.19 25.34 14.08
N GLN A 268 -1.88 24.26 13.35
CA GLN A 268 -1.16 23.09 13.84
C GLN A 268 -1.72 22.56 15.17
N PRO A 269 -3.03 22.20 15.22
CA PRO A 269 -3.69 21.88 16.47
C PRO A 269 -3.23 20.56 17.12
N ALA A 270 -2.56 19.67 16.37
CA ALA A 270 -1.92 18.48 16.93
C ALA A 270 -0.41 18.69 17.06
N ALA A 271 0.15 18.28 18.20
CA ALA A 271 1.57 18.46 18.50
C ALA A 271 2.46 17.35 17.92
N LEU A 272 1.94 16.13 17.86
CA LEU A 272 2.58 14.96 17.30
C LEU A 272 1.68 14.35 16.22
N ALA A 273 2.29 13.55 15.32
CA ALA A 273 1.54 12.68 14.42
C ALA A 273 2.27 11.34 14.22
N MET A 274 1.53 10.24 14.29
CA MET A 274 2.02 8.91 13.90
C MET A 274 1.62 8.69 12.46
N GLY A 275 2.50 9.00 11.51
CA GLY A 275 2.17 9.06 10.10
C GLY A 275 3.19 8.44 9.17
N GLY A 276 2.78 8.11 7.97
CA GLY A 276 3.65 7.56 6.93
C GLY A 276 4.58 8.61 6.33
N HIS A 277 5.61 8.13 5.63
CA HIS A 277 6.59 8.99 4.96
C HIS A 277 5.93 9.96 3.94
N TRP A 278 4.79 9.57 3.35
CA TRP A 278 4.02 10.37 2.39
C TRP A 278 3.47 11.67 2.95
N PHE A 279 3.34 11.80 4.28
CA PHE A 279 2.95 13.07 4.90
C PHE A 279 4.07 14.10 5.00
N TYR A 280 5.33 13.68 4.81
CA TYR A 280 6.47 14.56 5.02
C TYR A 280 6.48 15.77 4.09
N ALA A 281 6.20 15.60 2.81
CA ALA A 281 6.21 16.70 1.84
C ALA A 281 5.25 17.82 2.24
N GLU A 282 4.01 17.48 2.61
CA GLU A 282 3.00 18.43 3.05
C GLU A 282 3.35 19.04 4.41
N ALA A 283 3.79 18.23 5.37
CA ALA A 283 4.21 18.69 6.68
C ALA A 283 5.40 19.67 6.57
N ALA A 284 6.40 19.35 5.77
CA ALA A 284 7.56 20.22 5.52
C ALA A 284 7.16 21.52 4.81
N ALA A 285 6.24 21.47 3.86
CA ALA A 285 5.73 22.67 3.19
C ALA A 285 4.97 23.60 4.16
N ALA A 286 4.14 23.04 5.04
CA ALA A 286 3.33 23.78 5.99
C ALA A 286 4.13 24.28 7.21
N MET A 287 5.05 23.46 7.73
CA MET A 287 5.71 23.69 9.02
C MET A 287 7.18 24.11 8.89
N LYS A 288 7.80 23.92 7.73
CA LYS A 288 9.21 24.23 7.45
C LYS A 288 10.14 23.58 8.49
N ASP A 289 11.03 24.35 9.10
CA ASP A 289 12.02 23.89 10.10
C ASP A 289 11.37 23.47 11.44
N ASN A 290 10.03 23.59 11.56
CA ASN A 290 9.31 23.23 12.77
C ASN A 290 8.87 21.77 12.80
N VAL A 291 8.99 21.03 11.70
CA VAL A 291 8.74 19.58 11.68
C VAL A 291 10.01 18.82 12.02
N VAL A 292 9.91 17.87 12.96
CA VAL A 292 10.94 16.88 13.25
C VAL A 292 10.40 15.48 13.01
N VAL A 293 11.26 14.59 12.51
CA VAL A 293 10.95 13.18 12.29
C VAL A 293 11.70 12.34 13.32
N MET A 294 10.99 11.47 14.00
CA MET A 294 11.48 10.65 15.09
C MET A 294 11.05 9.19 14.87
N PRO A 295 11.75 8.21 15.47
CA PRO A 295 11.29 6.83 15.44
C PRO A 295 9.98 6.68 16.23
N LEU A 296 9.20 5.65 15.93
CA LEU A 296 8.05 5.27 16.74
C LEU A 296 8.50 4.93 18.18
N PRO A 297 7.67 5.21 19.19
CA PRO A 297 8.00 4.92 20.57
C PRO A 297 8.10 3.41 20.83
N LYS A 298 8.94 3.02 21.77
CA LYS A 298 9.00 1.66 22.31
C LYS A 298 7.83 1.46 23.27
N ILE A 299 6.81 0.73 22.84
CA ILE A 299 5.70 0.38 23.76
C ILE A 299 6.12 -0.76 24.70
N GLY A 300 6.98 -1.64 24.24
CA GLY A 300 7.69 -2.64 25.03
C GLY A 300 9.21 -2.46 24.91
N GLU A 301 9.93 -3.56 24.68
CA GLU A 301 11.40 -3.54 24.67
C GLU A 301 11.98 -2.82 23.44
N LYS A 302 11.30 -2.86 22.30
CA LYS A 302 11.78 -2.28 21.04
C LYS A 302 10.69 -1.48 20.31
N GLY A 303 11.09 -0.45 19.57
CA GLY A 303 10.23 0.21 18.60
C GLY A 303 10.04 -0.70 17.37
N VAL A 304 8.84 -0.74 16.84
CA VAL A 304 8.49 -1.51 15.62
C VAL A 304 7.80 -0.58 14.65
N SER A 305 8.16 -0.68 13.38
CA SER A 305 7.52 0.05 12.27
C SER A 305 6.79 -0.93 11.37
N PRO A 306 5.70 -0.52 10.74
CA PRO A 306 5.10 -1.34 9.69
C PRO A 306 6.02 -1.39 8.48
N ASN A 307 5.83 -2.45 7.71
CA ASN A 307 6.35 -2.59 6.36
C ASN A 307 5.21 -3.07 5.47
N GLY A 308 4.96 -2.38 4.39
CA GLY A 308 3.87 -2.67 3.45
C GLY A 308 3.60 -1.45 2.58
N THR A 309 3.48 -1.66 1.28
CA THR A 309 3.29 -0.59 0.30
C THR A 309 2.35 -1.03 -0.81
N TRP A 310 2.07 -0.13 -1.73
CA TRP A 310 1.40 -0.47 -2.97
C TRP A 310 2.41 -0.99 -3.98
N ILE A 311 2.12 -2.17 -4.52
CA ILE A 311 2.98 -2.92 -5.44
C ILE A 311 2.18 -3.34 -6.68
N TRP A 312 2.87 -3.61 -7.78
CA TRP A 312 2.28 -3.94 -9.06
C TRP A 312 2.37 -5.43 -9.34
N GLY A 313 1.24 -6.05 -9.65
CA GLY A 313 1.13 -7.43 -10.08
C GLY A 313 0.50 -7.57 -11.45
N ILE A 314 0.69 -8.71 -12.09
CA ILE A 314 0.09 -9.08 -13.38
C ILE A 314 -0.98 -10.13 -13.14
N SER A 315 -2.18 -9.91 -13.71
CA SER A 315 -3.30 -10.83 -13.59
C SER A 315 -2.96 -12.19 -14.20
N ALA A 316 -3.33 -13.26 -13.49
CA ALA A 316 -3.24 -14.63 -14.04
C ALA A 316 -4.14 -14.86 -15.26
N THR A 317 -5.15 -13.98 -15.46
CA THR A 317 -6.08 -14.04 -16.59
C THR A 317 -5.74 -13.05 -17.70
N SER A 318 -4.60 -12.35 -17.62
CA SER A 318 -4.17 -11.43 -18.67
C SER A 318 -3.95 -12.18 -19.98
N GLU A 319 -4.54 -11.66 -21.05
CA GLU A 319 -4.31 -12.15 -22.43
C GLU A 319 -3.02 -11.55 -23.03
N ASN A 320 -2.44 -10.52 -22.37
CA ASN A 320 -1.27 -9.77 -22.85
C ASN A 320 -0.14 -9.69 -21.83
N PRO A 321 0.27 -10.80 -21.17
CA PRO A 321 1.20 -10.75 -20.03
C PRO A 321 2.59 -10.20 -20.39
N GLU A 322 3.10 -10.44 -21.61
CA GLU A 322 4.38 -9.89 -22.04
C GLU A 322 4.32 -8.36 -22.21
N ALA A 323 3.22 -7.82 -22.77
CA ALA A 323 3.03 -6.38 -22.89
C ALA A 323 2.86 -5.73 -21.50
N ALA A 324 2.14 -6.40 -20.60
CA ALA A 324 1.98 -6.00 -19.20
C ALA A 324 3.34 -5.93 -18.49
N GLY A 325 4.19 -6.94 -18.63
CA GLY A 325 5.53 -6.98 -18.06
C GLY A 325 6.47 -5.90 -18.60
N LYS A 326 6.41 -5.63 -19.91
CA LYS A 326 7.14 -4.51 -20.54
C LYS A 326 6.69 -3.17 -20.00
N PHE A 327 5.37 -2.97 -19.82
CA PHE A 327 4.85 -1.74 -19.22
C PHE A 327 5.33 -1.58 -17.79
N LEU A 328 5.29 -2.62 -16.94
CA LEU A 328 5.82 -2.55 -15.58
C LEU A 328 7.31 -2.22 -15.54
N SER A 329 8.09 -2.86 -16.41
CA SER A 329 9.53 -2.57 -16.51
C SER A 329 9.80 -1.12 -16.90
N PHE A 330 9.01 -0.59 -17.84
CA PHE A 330 9.11 0.80 -18.28
C PHE A 330 8.70 1.76 -17.15
N LEU A 331 7.55 1.53 -16.50
CA LEU A 331 7.04 2.33 -15.40
C LEU A 331 8.09 2.51 -14.30
N LEU A 332 8.72 1.42 -13.88
CA LEU A 332 9.69 1.43 -12.79
C LEU A 332 11.04 2.09 -13.15
N LYS A 333 11.35 2.19 -14.46
CA LYS A 333 12.54 2.85 -14.98
C LYS A 333 12.29 4.30 -15.39
N ASP A 334 11.03 4.71 -15.59
CA ASP A 334 10.70 6.02 -16.10
C ASP A 334 11.18 7.14 -15.17
N LYS A 335 12.06 7.99 -15.72
CA LYS A 335 12.71 9.04 -14.93
C LYS A 335 11.72 10.07 -14.39
N GLU A 336 10.74 10.47 -15.17
CA GLU A 336 9.81 11.54 -14.78
C GLU A 336 8.83 11.03 -13.71
N TYR A 337 8.41 9.76 -13.80
CA TYR A 337 7.62 9.09 -12.76
C TYR A 337 8.41 8.99 -11.45
N ARG A 338 9.69 8.59 -11.51
CA ARG A 338 10.59 8.53 -10.34
C ARG A 338 10.83 9.93 -9.75
N ASP A 339 11.02 10.94 -10.59
CA ASP A 339 11.20 12.32 -10.15
C ASP A 339 9.94 12.84 -9.46
N TYR A 340 8.76 12.52 -9.96
CA TYR A 340 7.51 12.85 -9.29
C TYR A 340 7.41 12.13 -7.93
N ALA A 341 7.68 10.83 -7.86
CA ALA A 341 7.67 10.05 -6.62
C ALA A 341 8.58 10.66 -5.53
N LYS A 342 9.78 11.17 -5.91
CA LYS A 342 10.67 11.89 -4.99
C LYS A 342 10.04 13.16 -4.42
N THR A 343 9.24 13.90 -5.21
CA THR A 343 8.51 15.09 -4.70
C THR A 343 7.44 14.73 -3.67
N GLN A 344 6.91 13.51 -3.74
CA GLN A 344 5.94 12.97 -2.79
C GLN A 344 6.60 12.28 -1.57
N SER A 345 7.91 12.46 -1.40
CA SER A 345 8.68 11.79 -0.32
C SER A 345 8.57 10.28 -0.34
N ALA A 346 8.38 9.68 -1.52
CA ALA A 346 8.22 8.25 -1.67
C ALA A 346 9.41 7.48 -1.10
N TYR A 347 9.13 6.49 -0.24
CA TYR A 347 10.14 5.63 0.36
C TYR A 347 10.66 4.63 -0.69
N PRO A 348 12.00 4.49 -0.86
CA PRO A 348 12.54 3.69 -1.95
C PRO A 348 12.33 2.19 -1.81
N GLY A 349 11.70 1.56 -2.81
CA GLY A 349 11.58 0.11 -2.98
C GLY A 349 12.63 -0.50 -3.91
N LEU A 350 13.36 0.34 -4.68
CA LEU A 350 14.47 -0.05 -5.55
C LEU A 350 15.78 0.57 -5.06
N LYS A 351 16.89 -0.15 -5.20
CA LYS A 351 18.23 0.29 -4.77
C LYS A 351 18.69 1.56 -5.50
N SER A 352 18.45 1.60 -6.82
CA SER A 352 18.77 2.79 -7.63
C SER A 352 17.91 3.98 -7.20
N PHE A 353 16.65 3.80 -6.92
CA PHE A 353 15.77 4.86 -6.45
C PHE A 353 16.18 5.37 -5.05
N ALA A 354 16.67 4.48 -4.17
CA ALA A 354 17.25 4.87 -2.89
C ALA A 354 18.48 5.79 -3.07
N ALA A 355 19.35 5.45 -4.00
CA ALA A 355 20.54 6.25 -4.30
C ALA A 355 20.20 7.65 -4.86
N GLU A 356 19.04 7.81 -5.50
CA GLU A 356 18.53 9.07 -6.04
C GLU A 356 17.70 9.89 -5.04
N SER A 357 17.44 9.38 -3.82
CA SER A 357 16.47 9.93 -2.87
C SER A 357 17.16 10.59 -1.67
N PRO A 358 17.57 11.87 -1.75
CA PRO A 358 18.37 12.53 -0.73
C PRO A 358 17.65 12.68 0.63
N LEU A 359 16.32 12.62 0.64
CA LEU A 359 15.54 12.66 1.88
C LEU A 359 15.89 11.50 2.83
N TYR A 360 16.28 10.35 2.29
CA TYR A 360 16.59 9.11 3.02
C TYR A 360 18.08 8.85 3.19
N ALA A 361 18.93 9.66 2.57
CA ALA A 361 20.39 9.58 2.73
C ALA A 361 20.81 9.93 4.16
N GLU A 362 22.02 9.56 4.54
CA GLU A 362 22.60 9.95 5.83
C GLU A 362 22.53 11.48 6.04
N GLY A 363 21.97 11.90 7.18
CA GLY A 363 21.69 13.31 7.47
C GLY A 363 20.45 13.88 6.80
N GLY A 364 19.77 13.15 5.94
CA GLY A 364 18.50 13.54 5.36
C GLY A 364 17.36 13.51 6.38
N PRO A 365 16.29 14.28 6.17
CA PRO A 365 15.22 14.43 7.15
C PRO A 365 14.39 13.15 7.39
N LEU A 366 14.40 12.20 6.46
CA LEU A 366 13.74 10.90 6.58
C LEU A 366 14.75 9.74 6.78
N ALA A 367 16.04 10.02 7.02
CA ALA A 367 17.04 8.97 7.27
C ALA A 367 16.64 8.04 8.40
N ILE A 368 15.98 8.55 9.45
CA ILE A 368 15.50 7.77 10.60
C ILE A 368 14.37 6.80 10.21
N ALA A 369 13.55 7.14 9.22
CA ALA A 369 12.54 6.23 8.67
C ALA A 369 13.21 5.03 8.00
N PHE A 370 14.30 5.28 7.25
CA PHE A 370 15.08 4.23 6.60
C PHE A 370 15.81 3.33 7.63
N GLU A 371 16.40 3.93 8.64
CA GLU A 371 17.02 3.19 9.75
C GLU A 371 16.01 2.29 10.45
N GLN A 372 14.82 2.83 10.78
CA GLN A 372 13.76 2.11 11.47
C GLN A 372 13.23 0.93 10.65
N ALA A 373 12.95 1.14 9.36
CA ALA A 373 12.51 0.07 8.48
C ALA A 373 13.56 -1.03 8.32
N SER A 374 14.84 -0.69 8.27
CA SER A 374 15.92 -1.68 8.16
C SER A 374 16.15 -2.50 9.43
N LYS A 375 15.88 -1.93 10.62
CA LYS A 375 16.17 -2.56 11.92
C LYS A 375 14.97 -3.28 12.54
N SER A 376 13.75 -2.79 12.33
CA SER A 376 12.59 -3.19 13.12
C SER A 376 11.27 -3.19 12.35
N ALA A 377 11.32 -3.20 11.03
CA ALA A 377 10.10 -3.31 10.24
C ALA A 377 9.48 -4.71 10.34
N VAL A 378 8.17 -4.73 10.47
CA VAL A 378 7.38 -5.95 10.46
C VAL A 378 6.26 -5.81 9.44
N ALA A 379 6.20 -6.78 8.52
CA ALA A 379 5.11 -6.88 7.57
C ALA A 379 3.85 -7.43 8.23
N CYS A 380 2.70 -7.07 7.71
CA CYS A 380 1.44 -7.72 8.06
C CYS A 380 1.51 -9.24 7.86
N PRO A 381 0.67 -10.05 8.56
CA PRO A 381 0.69 -11.51 8.42
C PRO A 381 0.52 -11.95 6.97
N PRO A 382 1.50 -12.59 6.34
CA PRO A 382 1.43 -12.99 4.93
C PRO A 382 0.63 -14.29 4.75
N HIS A 383 -0.67 -14.22 5.05
CA HIS A 383 -1.57 -15.37 5.03
C HIS A 383 -2.79 -15.09 4.15
N PRO A 384 -3.35 -16.06 3.41
CA PRO A 384 -4.54 -15.86 2.59
C PRO A 384 -5.78 -15.34 3.36
N ALA A 385 -5.89 -15.63 4.66
CA ALA A 385 -6.93 -15.09 5.55
C ALA A 385 -6.76 -13.59 5.87
N TYR A 386 -5.73 -12.91 5.33
CA TYR A 386 -5.44 -11.52 5.70
C TYR A 386 -6.64 -10.56 5.58
N PRO A 387 -7.52 -10.64 4.56
CA PRO A 387 -8.73 -9.81 4.51
C PRO A 387 -9.62 -9.94 5.76
N THR A 388 -9.75 -11.14 6.31
CA THR A 388 -10.50 -11.38 7.55
C THR A 388 -9.71 -10.91 8.77
N ILE A 389 -8.40 -11.15 8.82
CA ILE A 389 -7.51 -10.70 9.90
C ILE A 389 -7.62 -9.18 10.07
N THR A 390 -7.38 -8.41 8.99
CA THR A 390 -7.42 -6.95 9.04
C THR A 390 -8.81 -6.42 9.35
N SER A 391 -9.86 -6.94 8.71
CA SER A 391 -11.24 -6.50 8.95
C SER A 391 -11.69 -6.75 10.39
N ALA A 392 -11.37 -7.92 10.96
CA ALA A 392 -11.73 -8.25 12.35
C ALA A 392 -10.98 -7.38 13.35
N PHE A 393 -9.69 -7.15 13.13
CA PHE A 393 -8.87 -6.29 13.98
C PHE A 393 -9.32 -4.83 13.94
N MET A 394 -9.53 -4.25 12.75
CA MET A 394 -9.99 -2.87 12.60
C MET A 394 -11.34 -2.64 13.30
N GLN A 395 -12.28 -3.58 13.17
CA GLN A 395 -13.58 -3.51 13.86
C GLN A 395 -13.42 -3.59 15.38
N ALA A 396 -12.51 -4.43 15.89
CA ALA A 396 -12.24 -4.54 17.31
C ALA A 396 -11.63 -3.22 17.85
N VAL A 397 -10.64 -2.65 17.16
CA VAL A 397 -10.02 -1.37 17.53
C VAL A 397 -11.05 -0.23 17.54
N ASP A 398 -11.92 -0.16 16.53
CA ASP A 398 -12.97 0.85 16.46
C ASP A 398 -13.92 0.74 17.68
N LYS A 399 -14.40 -0.46 18.01
CA LYS A 399 -15.22 -0.72 19.19
C LYS A 399 -14.50 -0.31 20.49
N ILE A 400 -13.26 -0.74 20.67
CA ILE A 400 -12.46 -0.42 21.86
C ILE A 400 -12.32 1.09 22.01
N PHE A 401 -12.01 1.82 20.95
CA PHE A 401 -11.85 3.26 20.97
C PHE A 401 -13.18 4.02 21.16
N ASN A 402 -14.30 3.37 20.89
CA ASN A 402 -15.65 3.88 21.19
C ASN A 402 -16.13 3.50 22.60
N GLY A 403 -15.33 2.74 23.37
CA GLY A 403 -15.56 2.50 24.80
C GLY A 403 -15.85 1.06 25.19
N ASP A 404 -15.89 0.13 24.22
CA ASP A 404 -16.13 -1.30 24.49
C ASP A 404 -14.95 -1.91 25.28
N ASP A 405 -15.20 -3.06 25.90
CA ASP A 405 -14.18 -3.83 26.60
C ASP A 405 -13.15 -4.42 25.62
N ALA A 406 -11.87 -4.20 25.90
CA ALA A 406 -10.80 -4.63 25.00
C ALA A 406 -10.68 -6.16 24.93
N GLN A 407 -10.85 -6.88 26.05
CA GLN A 407 -10.75 -8.33 26.06
C GLN A 407 -11.90 -8.96 25.24
N GLU A 408 -13.12 -8.48 25.43
CA GLU A 408 -14.29 -9.01 24.70
C GLU A 408 -14.18 -8.74 23.20
N ALA A 409 -13.78 -7.53 22.81
CA ALA A 409 -13.64 -7.14 21.42
C ALA A 409 -12.54 -7.95 20.70
N LEU A 410 -11.36 -8.12 21.34
CA LEU A 410 -10.28 -8.89 20.78
C LEU A 410 -10.57 -10.39 20.73
N THR A 411 -11.24 -10.94 21.75
CA THR A 411 -11.64 -12.35 21.73
C THR A 411 -12.65 -12.63 20.60
N ALA A 412 -13.58 -11.71 20.36
CA ALA A 412 -14.51 -11.83 19.23
C ALA A 412 -13.78 -11.77 17.88
N ALA A 413 -12.80 -10.86 17.73
CA ALA A 413 -12.00 -10.75 16.52
C ALA A 413 -11.15 -12.01 16.28
N ALA A 414 -10.46 -12.51 17.33
CA ALA A 414 -9.65 -13.73 17.25
C ALA A 414 -10.45 -14.94 16.81
N ARG A 415 -11.65 -15.14 17.41
CA ARG A 415 -12.55 -16.23 17.01
C ARG A 415 -13.03 -16.13 15.56
N LYS A 416 -13.32 -14.91 15.09
CA LYS A 416 -13.71 -14.68 13.70
C LYS A 416 -12.59 -15.04 12.73
N ILE A 417 -11.34 -14.72 13.06
CA ILE A 417 -10.17 -15.07 12.26
C ILE A 417 -9.96 -16.59 12.24
N ASP A 418 -9.99 -17.24 13.42
CA ASP A 418 -9.82 -18.69 13.52
C ASP A 418 -10.91 -19.45 12.75
N GLN A 419 -12.17 -18.97 12.84
CA GLN A 419 -13.28 -19.56 12.10
C GLN A 419 -13.10 -19.44 10.58
N ASP A 420 -12.64 -18.29 10.08
CA ASP A 420 -12.37 -18.10 8.65
C ASP A 420 -11.29 -19.07 8.15
N ILE A 421 -10.22 -19.26 8.94
CA ILE A 421 -9.15 -20.21 8.61
C ILE A 421 -9.67 -21.65 8.61
N GLU A 422 -10.53 -22.01 9.58
CA GLU A 422 -11.16 -23.33 9.65
C GLU A 422 -12.13 -23.56 8.48
N ASP A 423 -12.98 -22.60 8.18
CA ASP A 423 -13.96 -22.67 7.08
C ASP A 423 -13.30 -22.84 5.71
N ASN A 424 -12.08 -22.32 5.56
CA ASN A 424 -11.24 -22.47 4.36
C ASN A 424 -10.22 -23.61 4.47
N ALA A 425 -10.44 -24.58 5.37
CA ALA A 425 -9.59 -25.76 5.56
C ALA A 425 -8.10 -25.43 5.79
N GLY A 426 -7.78 -24.28 6.39
CA GLY A 426 -6.43 -23.79 6.63
C GLY A 426 -5.76 -23.16 5.40
N TYR A 427 -6.53 -22.86 4.35
CA TYR A 427 -6.04 -22.28 3.09
C TYR A 427 -4.99 -23.17 2.41
N PRO A 428 -5.34 -24.38 1.96
CA PRO A 428 -4.41 -25.27 1.25
C PRO A 428 -3.93 -24.60 -0.05
N PRO A 429 -2.76 -25.02 -0.59
CA PRO A 429 -2.29 -24.54 -1.89
C PRO A 429 -3.36 -24.70 -2.99
N PHE A 430 -3.35 -23.81 -3.98
CA PHE A 430 -4.39 -23.75 -5.01
C PHE A 430 -4.51 -25.04 -5.83
N ASP A 431 -3.40 -25.70 -6.09
CA ASP A 431 -3.29 -26.98 -6.80
C ASP A 431 -3.84 -28.19 -5.99
N GLU A 432 -3.98 -28.05 -4.67
CA GLU A 432 -4.61 -29.05 -3.78
C GLU A 432 -6.13 -28.84 -3.61
N GLN A 433 -6.69 -27.77 -4.20
CA GLN A 433 -8.12 -27.43 -4.10
C GLN A 433 -8.97 -28.10 -5.19
N GLN A 434 -8.38 -28.75 -6.18
CA GLN A 434 -9.04 -29.49 -7.26
C GLN A 434 -9.19 -30.96 -6.91
#